data_23c807b6ba88fdcc5c907fd602b7e021
#
_entry.id   23c807b6ba88fdcc5c907fd602b7e021
#
_cell.length_a   1.000
_cell.length_b   1.000
_cell.length_c   1.000
_cell.angle_alpha   90.00
_cell.angle_beta   90.00
_cell.angle_gamma   90.00
#
_symmetry.space_group_name_H-M   'P 1'
#
loop_
_entity.id
_entity.type
_entity.pdbx_description
1 polymer ?
#
loop_
_entity_poly.entity_id
_entity_poly.type
_entity_poly.pdbx_seq_one_letter_code
_entity_poly.pdbx_strand_id
1 'polypeptide(L)'
;AVINGGVEISEKLLEQSFDHIFYTGGERVGKIVMEKASRHLTPVTLELGGKSPCIVEESANIKLAAKRIVFGKFLNSGQTCVAPDYIFVDKKAESELIFYLKYWINKMIGEHPLSNKDYSSMINPRHYQRIMELMKHEKIVEGGYGDIRLRKIAPTILVNVKEESTVMQEEIFGPLLPIMTYDKLEDAVSYIRDHNKPLALYLFTENDKVEQDVISQLSFGGGCINDTIIHLATPYLGFGGVGNSGMGSYHCLLYTSDAAD
;
A
#
# COMPACT_ATOMS: atom_id res chain seq x y z
N ALA A 1 -16.93 -16.48 -19.20
CA ALA A 1 -17.02 -17.63 -18.29
C ALA A 1 -16.32 -17.29 -16.98
N VAL A 2 -16.76 -17.86 -15.86
CA VAL A 2 -16.09 -17.79 -14.57
C VAL A 2 -15.51 -19.17 -14.27
N ILE A 3 -14.22 -19.20 -13.95
CA ILE A 3 -13.51 -20.43 -13.58
C ILE A 3 -13.00 -20.29 -12.16
N ASN A 4 -13.50 -21.13 -11.26
CA ASN A 4 -13.09 -21.17 -9.87
C ASN A 4 -12.09 -22.32 -9.65
N GLY A 5 -11.03 -22.03 -8.90
CA GLY A 5 -10.05 -23.06 -8.56
C GLY A 5 -8.86 -22.53 -7.79
N GLY A 6 -7.98 -23.42 -7.37
CA GLY A 6 -6.72 -23.12 -6.73
C GLY A 6 -5.59 -22.94 -7.75
N VAL A 7 -4.35 -23.08 -7.25
CA VAL A 7 -3.12 -22.89 -8.03
C VAL A 7 -3.09 -23.77 -9.30
N GLU A 8 -3.47 -25.04 -9.19
CA GLU A 8 -3.48 -25.99 -10.32
C GLU A 8 -4.37 -25.53 -11.49
N ILE A 9 -5.54 -24.94 -11.17
CA ILE A 9 -6.44 -24.42 -12.20
C ILE A 9 -5.86 -23.17 -12.85
N SER A 10 -5.27 -22.29 -12.04
CA SER A 10 -4.60 -21.08 -12.54
C SER A 10 -3.42 -21.43 -13.45
N GLU A 11 -2.63 -22.43 -13.10
CA GLU A 11 -1.53 -22.92 -13.94
C GLU A 11 -2.02 -23.46 -15.29
N LYS A 12 -3.10 -24.27 -15.30
CA LYS A 12 -3.71 -24.78 -16.54
C LYS A 12 -4.30 -23.68 -17.41
N LEU A 13 -4.88 -22.63 -16.80
CA LEU A 13 -5.35 -21.46 -17.54
C LEU A 13 -4.20 -20.73 -18.23
N LEU A 14 -3.09 -20.51 -17.54
CA LEU A 14 -1.92 -19.83 -18.08
C LEU A 14 -1.19 -20.62 -19.18
N GLU A 15 -1.55 -21.89 -19.40
CA GLU A 15 -1.07 -22.68 -20.54
C GLU A 15 -1.89 -22.45 -21.82
N GLN A 16 -3.05 -21.79 -21.71
CA GLN A 16 -3.89 -21.48 -22.85
C GLN A 16 -3.47 -20.19 -23.54
N SER A 17 -3.79 -20.07 -24.83
CA SER A 17 -3.60 -18.84 -25.59
C SER A 17 -4.75 -17.86 -25.32
N PHE A 18 -4.41 -16.63 -24.96
CA PHE A 18 -5.33 -15.51 -24.75
C PHE A 18 -4.90 -14.31 -25.58
N ASP A 19 -5.84 -13.44 -25.92
CA ASP A 19 -5.55 -12.17 -26.59
C ASP A 19 -4.91 -11.15 -25.62
N HIS A 20 -5.22 -11.27 -24.32
CA HIS A 20 -4.68 -10.43 -23.25
C HIS A 20 -4.83 -11.13 -21.89
N ILE A 21 -3.88 -10.95 -21.00
CA ILE A 21 -3.98 -11.38 -19.60
C ILE A 21 -3.91 -10.17 -18.69
N PHE A 22 -4.97 -9.97 -17.91
CA PHE A 22 -4.98 -8.99 -16.82
C PHE A 22 -4.83 -9.75 -15.49
N TYR A 23 -3.79 -9.42 -14.74
CA TYR A 23 -3.51 -10.05 -13.46
C TYR A 23 -3.37 -9.02 -12.35
N THR A 24 -4.06 -9.25 -11.22
CA THR A 24 -3.87 -8.52 -9.97
C THR A 24 -3.43 -9.47 -8.87
N GLY A 25 -2.33 -9.16 -8.19
CA GLY A 25 -1.80 -9.98 -7.11
C GLY A 25 -0.34 -9.67 -6.76
N GLY A 26 0.33 -10.63 -6.10
CA GLY A 26 1.72 -10.44 -5.68
C GLY A 26 2.73 -10.57 -6.82
N GLU A 27 3.87 -9.89 -6.69
CA GLU A 27 4.97 -9.83 -7.65
C GLU A 27 5.44 -11.23 -8.11
N ARG A 28 5.57 -12.18 -7.18
CA ARG A 28 6.02 -13.55 -7.48
C ARG A 28 5.12 -14.24 -8.51
N VAL A 29 3.81 -14.12 -8.36
CA VAL A 29 2.85 -14.73 -9.30
C VAL A 29 2.77 -13.90 -10.59
N GLY A 30 2.89 -12.58 -10.51
CA GLY A 30 2.97 -11.71 -11.69
C GLY A 30 4.10 -12.12 -12.63
N LYS A 31 5.28 -12.43 -12.09
CA LYS A 31 6.42 -12.97 -12.87
C LYS A 31 6.10 -14.29 -13.56
N ILE A 32 5.38 -15.21 -12.88
CA ILE A 32 4.94 -16.48 -13.48
C ILE A 32 3.94 -16.21 -14.61
N VAL A 33 2.97 -15.31 -14.41
CA VAL A 33 2.01 -14.92 -15.46
C VAL A 33 2.75 -14.39 -16.69
N MET A 34 3.69 -13.47 -16.49
CA MET A 34 4.48 -12.90 -17.59
C MET A 34 5.31 -13.96 -18.34
N GLU A 35 5.96 -14.88 -17.61
CA GLU A 35 6.73 -15.98 -18.19
C GLU A 35 5.84 -16.90 -19.04
N LYS A 36 4.66 -17.27 -18.54
CA LYS A 36 3.72 -18.12 -19.26
C LYS A 36 3.13 -17.41 -20.49
N ALA A 37 2.74 -16.16 -20.36
CA ALA A 37 2.20 -15.35 -21.45
C ALA A 37 3.18 -15.19 -22.61
N SER A 38 4.48 -15.08 -22.31
CA SER A 38 5.52 -14.94 -23.34
C SER A 38 5.59 -16.11 -24.34
N ARG A 39 5.14 -17.30 -23.94
CA ARG A 39 5.10 -18.50 -24.81
C ARG A 39 4.11 -18.35 -25.98
N HIS A 40 3.09 -17.51 -25.79
CA HIS A 40 2.05 -17.24 -26.79
C HIS A 40 2.13 -15.83 -27.34
N LEU A 41 3.14 -15.03 -26.91
CA LEU A 41 3.24 -13.59 -27.17
C LEU A 41 2.00 -12.80 -26.70
N THR A 42 1.32 -13.30 -25.67
CA THR A 42 0.13 -12.68 -25.11
C THR A 42 0.51 -11.41 -24.32
N PRO A 43 -0.05 -10.24 -24.66
CA PRO A 43 0.14 -9.03 -23.89
C PRO A 43 -0.38 -9.19 -22.45
N VAL A 44 0.28 -8.54 -21.49
CA VAL A 44 -0.11 -8.60 -20.08
C VAL A 44 -0.28 -7.21 -19.48
N THR A 45 -1.28 -7.07 -18.61
CA THR A 45 -1.38 -5.96 -17.64
C THR A 45 -1.22 -6.58 -16.26
N LEU A 46 -0.22 -6.11 -15.52
CA LEU A 46 0.11 -6.62 -14.19
C LEU A 46 -0.12 -5.53 -13.15
N GLU A 47 -1.09 -5.75 -12.29
CA GLU A 47 -1.36 -4.94 -11.11
C GLU A 47 -0.80 -5.65 -9.89
N LEU A 48 0.34 -5.19 -9.45
CA LEU A 48 1.08 -5.79 -8.34
C LEU A 48 0.94 -4.92 -7.09
N GLY A 49 1.77 -5.14 -6.11
CA GLY A 49 1.76 -4.37 -4.88
C GLY A 49 3.05 -3.57 -4.72
N GLY A 50 3.50 -3.50 -3.50
CA GLY A 50 4.75 -2.87 -3.11
C GLY A 50 4.63 -2.15 -1.79
N LYS A 51 5.74 -1.60 -1.31
CA LYS A 51 5.78 -0.80 -0.10
C LYS A 51 5.51 0.66 -0.44
N SER A 52 4.22 1.05 -0.46
CA SER A 52 3.79 2.42 -0.77
C SER A 52 4.16 3.39 0.36
N PRO A 53 5.13 4.30 0.15
CA PRO A 53 5.56 5.25 1.17
C PRO A 53 4.54 6.36 1.39
N CYS A 54 4.52 6.87 2.61
CA CYS A 54 3.81 8.08 2.99
C CYS A 54 4.80 9.05 3.65
N ILE A 55 5.05 10.19 3.04
CA ILE A 55 5.92 11.23 3.56
C ILE A 55 5.06 12.30 4.23
N VAL A 56 5.38 12.63 5.48
CA VAL A 56 4.76 13.74 6.23
C VAL A 56 5.85 14.76 6.53
N GLU A 57 5.85 15.84 5.78
CA GLU A 57 6.85 16.91 5.84
C GLU A 57 6.45 17.94 6.89
N GLU A 58 7.43 18.75 7.38
CA GLU A 58 7.26 19.64 8.54
C GLU A 58 6.15 20.70 8.35
N SER A 59 5.86 21.12 7.09
CA SER A 59 4.79 22.08 6.79
C SER A 59 3.40 21.46 6.74
N ALA A 60 3.30 20.13 6.79
CA ALA A 60 2.05 19.41 6.62
C ALA A 60 1.02 19.77 7.72
N ASN A 61 -0.25 19.82 7.34
CA ASN A 61 -1.33 19.80 8.32
C ASN A 61 -1.42 18.42 8.97
N ILE A 62 -0.71 18.24 10.11
CA ILE A 62 -0.54 16.94 10.77
C ILE A 62 -1.86 16.29 11.15
N LYS A 63 -2.84 17.08 11.61
CA LYS A 63 -4.17 16.55 11.96
C LYS A 63 -4.91 16.00 10.75
N LEU A 64 -4.82 16.68 9.60
CA LEU A 64 -5.40 16.22 8.34
C LEU A 64 -4.65 15.00 7.83
N ALA A 65 -3.32 15.04 7.82
CA ALA A 65 -2.46 13.93 7.41
C ALA A 65 -2.81 12.66 8.18
N ALA A 66 -2.84 12.71 9.51
CA ALA A 66 -3.23 11.58 10.35
C ALA A 66 -4.62 11.03 10.00
N LYS A 67 -5.62 11.90 9.74
CA LYS A 67 -6.97 11.50 9.34
C LYS A 67 -6.96 10.70 8.04
N ARG A 68 -6.27 11.21 7.01
CA ARG A 68 -6.19 10.59 5.69
C ARG A 68 -5.39 9.28 5.72
N ILE A 69 -4.30 9.27 6.46
CA ILE A 69 -3.46 8.08 6.65
C ILE A 69 -4.25 6.97 7.34
N VAL A 70 -4.96 7.27 8.43
CA VAL A 70 -5.78 6.27 9.14
C VAL A 70 -6.85 5.69 8.21
N PHE A 71 -7.53 6.52 7.44
CA PHE A 71 -8.50 6.06 6.46
C PHE A 71 -7.86 5.14 5.42
N GLY A 72 -6.80 5.59 4.74
CA GLY A 72 -6.17 4.82 3.67
C GLY A 72 -5.46 3.56 4.17
N LYS A 73 -4.85 3.62 5.37
CA LYS A 73 -4.16 2.45 5.94
C LYS A 73 -5.09 1.38 6.46
N PHE A 74 -6.17 1.76 7.15
CA PHE A 74 -6.99 0.78 7.85
C PHE A 74 -8.29 0.41 7.12
N LEU A 75 -8.56 1.02 5.96
CA LEU A 75 -9.57 0.52 5.03
C LEU A 75 -9.25 -0.94 4.69
N ASN A 76 -10.26 -1.81 4.77
CA ASN A 76 -10.10 -3.26 4.59
C ASN A 76 -8.98 -3.89 5.43
N SER A 77 -8.73 -3.34 6.64
CA SER A 77 -7.64 -3.75 7.54
C SER A 77 -6.26 -3.71 6.88
N GLY A 78 -6.03 -2.74 6.00
CA GLY A 78 -4.76 -2.56 5.29
C GLY A 78 -4.49 -3.56 4.16
N GLN A 79 -5.46 -4.39 3.81
CA GLN A 79 -5.36 -5.37 2.72
C GLN A 79 -5.73 -4.69 1.39
N THR A 80 -4.98 -3.68 1.02
CA THR A 80 -5.17 -2.86 -0.18
C THR A 80 -3.80 -2.53 -0.77
N CYS A 81 -3.61 -2.76 -2.07
CA CYS A 81 -2.33 -2.58 -2.77
C CYS A 81 -1.78 -1.14 -2.73
N VAL A 82 -2.66 -0.15 -2.56
CA VAL A 82 -2.31 1.27 -2.42
C VAL A 82 -2.37 1.76 -0.97
N ALA A 83 -2.59 0.90 0.02
CA ALA A 83 -2.54 1.33 1.42
C ALA A 83 -1.15 1.93 1.74
N PRO A 84 -1.07 3.05 2.48
CA PRO A 84 0.20 3.51 3.03
C PRO A 84 0.88 2.34 3.77
N ASP A 85 2.04 1.91 3.30
CA ASP A 85 2.69 0.73 3.86
C ASP A 85 3.59 1.12 5.04
N TYR A 86 4.23 2.27 4.96
CA TYR A 86 5.02 2.89 6.03
C TYR A 86 5.01 4.42 5.92
N ILE A 87 5.37 5.09 7.01
CA ILE A 87 5.47 6.54 7.06
C ILE A 87 6.92 6.97 7.26
N PHE A 88 7.36 7.96 6.48
CA PHE A 88 8.44 8.85 6.85
C PHE A 88 7.87 10.17 7.37
N VAL A 89 8.24 10.57 8.57
CA VAL A 89 7.79 11.82 9.18
C VAL A 89 8.97 12.67 9.64
N ASP A 90 8.89 13.98 9.43
CA ASP A 90 9.85 14.90 10.06
C ASP A 90 9.88 14.65 11.56
N LYS A 91 11.07 14.52 12.11
CA LYS A 91 11.28 14.19 13.53
C LYS A 91 10.58 15.14 14.51
N LYS A 92 10.42 16.42 14.13
CA LYS A 92 9.72 17.43 14.95
C LYS A 92 8.22 17.16 15.01
N ALA A 93 7.65 16.54 13.95
CA ALA A 93 6.22 16.28 13.83
C ALA A 93 5.81 14.88 14.33
N GLU A 94 6.75 13.97 14.62
CA GLU A 94 6.48 12.59 14.99
C GLU A 94 5.47 12.46 16.13
N SER A 95 5.72 13.16 17.25
CA SER A 95 4.87 13.04 18.45
C SER A 95 3.45 13.52 18.20
N GLU A 96 3.28 14.62 17.45
CA GLU A 96 1.99 15.16 17.08
C GLU A 96 1.26 14.23 16.11
N LEU A 97 1.97 13.67 15.13
CA LEU A 97 1.40 12.69 14.18
C LEU A 97 0.89 11.47 14.92
N ILE A 98 1.67 10.87 15.80
CA ILE A 98 1.27 9.70 16.61
C ILE A 98 0.03 10.00 17.45
N PHE A 99 -0.03 11.17 18.08
CA PHE A 99 -1.20 11.60 18.84
C PHE A 99 -2.47 11.63 17.98
N TYR A 100 -2.42 12.26 16.80
CA TYR A 100 -3.58 12.32 15.90
C TYR A 100 -3.89 11.01 15.21
N LEU A 101 -2.91 10.15 14.92
CA LEU A 101 -3.17 8.79 14.41
C LEU A 101 -4.00 7.99 15.42
N LYS A 102 -3.60 7.96 16.70
CA LYS A 102 -4.38 7.29 17.77
C LYS A 102 -5.79 7.88 17.91
N TYR A 103 -5.90 9.20 17.88
CA TYR A 103 -7.19 9.89 17.95
C TYR A 103 -8.12 9.45 16.80
N TRP A 104 -7.62 9.41 15.55
CA TRP A 104 -8.43 9.04 14.39
C TRP A 104 -8.72 7.56 14.32
N ILE A 105 -7.81 6.67 14.76
CA ILE A 105 -8.08 5.23 14.92
C ILE A 105 -9.29 5.05 15.84
N ASN A 106 -9.27 5.69 17.00
CA ASN A 106 -10.37 5.59 17.94
C ASN A 106 -11.70 6.16 17.35
N LYS A 107 -11.64 7.29 16.64
CA LYS A 107 -12.82 7.92 16.03
C LYS A 107 -13.41 7.13 14.87
N MET A 108 -12.61 6.49 14.04
CA MET A 108 -13.07 5.82 12.83
C MET A 108 -13.37 4.33 13.06
N ILE A 109 -12.60 3.68 13.93
CA ILE A 109 -12.64 2.23 14.13
C ILE A 109 -13.23 1.90 15.52
N GLY A 110 -13.01 2.78 16.50
CA GLY A 110 -13.51 2.64 17.85
C GLY A 110 -12.52 2.00 18.82
N GLU A 111 -12.85 2.02 20.10
CA GLU A 111 -12.03 1.52 21.21
C GLU A 111 -11.87 -0.02 21.19
N HIS A 112 -12.81 -0.71 20.56
CA HIS A 112 -12.87 -2.18 20.51
C HIS A 112 -12.83 -2.70 19.05
N PRO A 113 -11.71 -2.54 18.32
CA PRO A 113 -11.62 -2.85 16.89
C PRO A 113 -11.98 -4.30 16.56
N LEU A 114 -11.66 -5.26 17.45
CA LEU A 114 -11.94 -6.67 17.19
C LEU A 114 -13.44 -7.01 17.22
N SER A 115 -14.24 -6.27 17.98
CA SER A 115 -15.70 -6.45 18.04
C SER A 115 -16.46 -5.56 17.04
N ASN A 116 -15.77 -4.60 16.40
CA ASN A 116 -16.39 -3.74 15.39
C ASN A 116 -16.72 -4.57 14.14
N LYS A 117 -18.00 -4.62 13.75
CA LYS A 117 -18.49 -5.40 12.60
C LYS A 117 -18.04 -4.83 11.26
N ASP A 118 -17.80 -3.51 11.20
CA ASP A 118 -17.36 -2.80 9.97
C ASP A 118 -15.85 -2.85 9.78
N TYR A 119 -15.10 -3.31 10.78
CA TYR A 119 -13.65 -3.50 10.67
C TYR A 119 -13.35 -4.92 10.15
N SER A 120 -12.70 -5.00 8.99
CA SER A 120 -12.49 -6.24 8.25
C SER A 120 -11.57 -7.23 8.96
N SER A 121 -11.80 -8.53 8.71
CA SER A 121 -10.89 -9.61 9.11
C SER A 121 -9.77 -9.82 8.09
N MET A 122 -8.66 -10.39 8.52
CA MET A 122 -7.65 -10.91 7.59
C MET A 122 -8.25 -12.04 6.74
N ILE A 123 -7.86 -12.09 5.47
CA ILE A 123 -8.47 -13.01 4.49
C ILE A 123 -8.40 -14.47 4.92
N ASN A 124 -7.34 -14.89 5.57
CA ASN A 124 -7.17 -16.25 6.05
C ASN A 124 -6.22 -16.32 7.27
N PRO A 125 -6.18 -17.47 8.00
CA PRO A 125 -5.32 -17.64 9.17
C PRO A 125 -3.84 -17.49 8.88
N ARG A 126 -3.36 -17.89 7.69
CA ARG A 126 -1.95 -17.76 7.31
C ARG A 126 -1.52 -16.29 7.26
N HIS A 127 -2.32 -15.43 6.64
CA HIS A 127 -2.03 -13.98 6.59
C HIS A 127 -2.14 -13.34 7.98
N TYR A 128 -3.10 -13.76 8.80
CA TYR A 128 -3.17 -13.32 10.19
C TYR A 128 -1.86 -13.62 10.93
N GLN A 129 -1.38 -14.87 10.87
CA GLN A 129 -0.14 -15.28 11.55
C GLN A 129 1.08 -14.50 11.01
N ARG A 130 1.19 -14.32 9.69
CA ARG A 130 2.26 -13.53 9.08
C ARG A 130 2.29 -12.10 9.63
N ILE A 131 1.16 -11.42 9.73
CA ILE A 131 1.08 -10.06 10.27
C ILE A 131 1.47 -10.02 11.74
N MET A 132 1.01 -10.97 12.53
CA MET A 132 1.40 -11.06 13.95
C MET A 132 2.91 -11.27 14.12
N GLU A 133 3.54 -12.04 13.23
CA GLU A 133 5.00 -12.26 13.27
C GLU A 133 5.78 -11.02 12.87
N LEU A 134 5.32 -10.25 11.88
CA LEU A 134 5.97 -9.02 11.41
C LEU A 134 6.13 -7.96 12.52
N MET A 135 5.25 -7.92 13.52
CA MET A 135 5.34 -6.93 14.61
C MET A 135 6.01 -7.43 15.87
N LYS A 136 6.46 -8.69 15.92
CA LYS A 136 6.88 -9.38 17.15
C LYS A 136 8.04 -8.71 17.89
N HIS A 137 8.94 -8.07 17.17
CA HIS A 137 10.12 -7.43 17.74
C HIS A 137 10.09 -5.89 17.63
N GLU A 138 8.96 -5.35 17.19
CA GLU A 138 8.83 -3.93 16.97
C GLU A 138 8.32 -3.19 18.21
N LYS A 139 8.65 -1.92 18.33
CA LYS A 139 8.14 -1.05 19.40
C LYS A 139 6.73 -0.58 19.05
N ILE A 140 5.75 -1.14 19.74
CA ILE A 140 4.32 -0.84 19.54
C ILE A 140 3.90 0.31 20.45
N VAL A 141 3.17 1.29 19.93
CA VAL A 141 2.61 2.41 20.69
C VAL A 141 1.08 2.47 20.62
N GLU A 142 0.47 1.69 19.73
CA GLU A 142 -0.99 1.50 19.63
C GLU A 142 -1.26 0.11 19.07
N GLY A 143 -2.34 -0.57 19.49
CA GLY A 143 -2.72 -1.90 19.02
C GLY A 143 -1.80 -3.02 19.51
N GLY A 144 -1.31 -3.86 18.60
CA GLY A 144 -0.38 -4.96 18.91
C GLY A 144 -1.06 -6.26 19.36
N TYR A 145 -2.34 -6.40 19.21
CA TYR A 145 -3.10 -7.59 19.60
C TYR A 145 -4.12 -8.00 18.52
N GLY A 146 -4.57 -9.25 18.61
CA GLY A 146 -5.57 -9.77 17.69
C GLY A 146 -6.28 -11.01 18.24
N ASP A 147 -7.30 -11.47 17.53
CA ASP A 147 -8.00 -12.75 17.79
C ASP A 147 -7.98 -13.60 16.51
N ILE A 148 -7.30 -14.73 16.57
CA ILE A 148 -7.17 -15.67 15.44
C ILE A 148 -8.53 -16.27 15.01
N ARG A 149 -9.46 -16.46 15.95
CA ARG A 149 -10.80 -17.01 15.65
C ARG A 149 -11.62 -16.04 14.81
N LEU A 150 -11.48 -14.73 15.09
CA LEU A 150 -12.07 -13.65 14.31
C LEU A 150 -11.20 -13.28 13.10
N ARG A 151 -9.94 -13.68 13.10
CA ARG A 151 -8.89 -13.24 12.15
C ARG A 151 -8.76 -11.72 12.11
N LYS A 152 -9.01 -11.05 13.22
CA LYS A 152 -8.88 -9.60 13.34
C LYS A 152 -7.62 -9.24 14.12
N ILE A 153 -6.95 -8.22 13.64
CA ILE A 153 -5.77 -7.60 14.27
C ILE A 153 -6.10 -6.14 14.48
N ALA A 154 -5.92 -5.63 15.67
CA ALA A 154 -6.15 -4.23 15.96
C ALA A 154 -5.26 -3.33 15.10
N PRO A 155 -5.72 -2.14 14.69
CA PRO A 155 -4.85 -1.13 14.09
C PRO A 155 -3.62 -0.92 14.95
N THR A 156 -2.44 -1.09 14.36
CA THR A 156 -1.18 -1.14 15.12
C THR A 156 -0.20 -0.12 14.58
N ILE A 157 0.32 0.73 15.47
CA ILE A 157 1.36 1.71 15.15
C ILE A 157 2.70 1.24 15.72
N LEU A 158 3.70 1.15 14.85
CA LEU A 158 5.07 0.76 15.17
C LEU A 158 5.97 2.00 15.07
N VAL A 159 6.85 2.20 16.04
CA VAL A 159 7.78 3.33 16.07
C VAL A 159 9.22 2.88 16.23
N ASN A 160 10.17 3.76 15.91
CA ASN A 160 11.60 3.46 15.90
C ASN A 160 11.93 2.26 14.99
N VAL A 161 11.13 2.05 13.95
CA VAL A 161 11.33 0.98 12.97
C VAL A 161 12.61 1.28 12.18
N LYS A 162 13.43 0.25 12.00
CA LYS A 162 14.67 0.35 11.25
C LYS A 162 14.47 -0.22 9.83
N GLU A 163 15.35 0.15 8.94
CA GLU A 163 15.35 -0.36 7.56
C GLU A 163 15.43 -1.90 7.52
N GLU A 164 16.24 -2.49 8.41
CA GLU A 164 16.45 -3.94 8.49
C GLU A 164 15.31 -4.68 9.20
N SER A 165 14.37 -3.99 9.80
CA SER A 165 13.21 -4.59 10.46
C SER A 165 12.41 -5.47 9.49
N THR A 166 11.98 -6.63 9.95
CA THR A 166 11.24 -7.61 9.11
C THR A 166 10.01 -6.97 8.45
N VAL A 167 9.33 -6.07 9.16
CA VAL A 167 8.16 -5.34 8.65
C VAL A 167 8.49 -4.42 7.46
N MET A 168 9.77 -4.08 7.26
CA MET A 168 10.24 -3.26 6.13
C MET A 168 10.70 -4.09 4.93
N GLN A 169 10.85 -5.42 5.04
CA GLN A 169 11.40 -6.28 3.99
C GLN A 169 10.36 -6.80 2.99
N GLU A 170 9.08 -6.70 3.30
CA GLU A 170 7.98 -7.12 2.42
C GLU A 170 6.79 -6.16 2.51
N GLU A 171 5.89 -6.19 1.53
CA GLU A 171 4.60 -5.52 1.60
C GLU A 171 3.79 -6.06 2.78
N ILE A 172 3.32 -5.18 3.66
CA ILE A 172 2.60 -5.58 4.87
C ILE A 172 1.25 -6.19 4.52
N PHE A 173 0.46 -5.53 3.68
CA PHE A 173 -0.90 -5.95 3.31
C PHE A 173 -1.74 -6.34 4.54
N GLY A 174 -1.74 -5.44 5.52
CA GLY A 174 -2.34 -5.65 6.84
C GLY A 174 -2.30 -4.40 7.71
N PRO A 175 -2.89 -4.44 8.92
CA PRO A 175 -3.14 -3.27 9.73
C PRO A 175 -1.96 -2.84 10.62
N LEU A 176 -0.73 -2.93 10.11
CA LEU A 176 0.47 -2.41 10.76
C LEU A 176 0.95 -1.15 10.05
N LEU A 177 1.26 -0.10 10.81
CA LEU A 177 1.74 1.17 10.32
C LEU A 177 3.10 1.51 10.94
N PRO A 178 4.19 1.12 10.29
CA PRO A 178 5.54 1.52 10.68
C PRO A 178 5.76 3.03 10.50
N ILE A 179 6.37 3.66 11.49
CA ILE A 179 6.78 5.07 11.43
C ILE A 179 8.29 5.15 11.58
N MET A 180 8.91 5.76 10.59
CA MET A 180 10.32 6.11 10.56
C MET A 180 10.44 7.63 10.56
N THR A 181 11.43 8.16 11.26
CA THR A 181 11.70 9.60 11.29
C THR A 181 12.87 9.94 10.39
N TYR A 182 12.89 11.16 9.88
CA TYR A 182 14.02 11.74 9.19
C TYR A 182 14.37 13.13 9.79
N ASP A 183 15.64 13.50 9.71
CA ASP A 183 16.11 14.84 10.04
C ASP A 183 16.20 15.73 8.78
N LYS A 184 16.40 15.12 7.60
CA LYS A 184 16.41 15.78 6.28
C LYS A 184 15.53 15.02 5.31
N LEU A 185 14.67 15.74 4.60
CA LEU A 185 13.75 15.13 3.62
C LEU A 185 14.48 14.31 2.55
N GLU A 186 15.69 14.73 2.18
CA GLU A 186 16.53 14.02 1.20
C GLU A 186 16.87 12.59 1.63
N ASP A 187 16.96 12.31 2.94
CA ASP A 187 17.22 10.96 3.44
C ASP A 187 16.03 10.04 3.14
N ALA A 188 14.80 10.52 3.38
CA ALA A 188 13.58 9.79 3.04
C ALA A 188 13.42 9.60 1.52
N VAL A 189 13.68 10.63 0.73
CA VAL A 189 13.61 10.57 -0.74
C VAL A 189 14.66 9.59 -1.29
N SER A 190 15.89 9.63 -0.78
CA SER A 190 16.96 8.70 -1.19
C SER A 190 16.60 7.26 -0.85
N TYR A 191 16.09 7.01 0.37
CA TYR A 191 15.62 5.69 0.75
C TYR A 191 14.57 5.15 -0.23
N ILE A 192 13.54 5.93 -0.56
CA ILE A 192 12.47 5.50 -1.47
C ILE A 192 13.02 5.24 -2.87
N ARG A 193 13.92 6.10 -3.37
CA ARG A 193 14.54 5.98 -4.69
C ARG A 193 15.42 4.73 -4.83
N ASP A 194 16.09 4.34 -3.76
CA ASP A 194 17.02 3.21 -3.76
C ASP A 194 16.30 1.85 -3.60
N HIS A 195 14.99 1.88 -3.33
CA HIS A 195 14.14 0.69 -3.24
C HIS A 195 13.27 0.47 -4.49
N ASN A 196 12.52 -0.64 -4.49
CA ASN A 196 11.60 -0.97 -5.56
C ASN A 196 10.54 0.13 -5.73
N LYS A 197 10.25 0.47 -6.99
CA LYS A 197 9.25 1.49 -7.34
C LYS A 197 7.87 1.08 -6.81
N PRO A 198 7.26 1.90 -5.93
CA PRO A 198 5.98 1.56 -5.31
C PRO A 198 4.81 1.76 -6.27
N LEU A 199 3.70 1.08 -6.00
CA LEU A 199 2.44 1.32 -6.70
C LEU A 199 1.87 2.71 -6.37
N ALA A 200 1.99 3.16 -5.11
CA ALA A 200 1.53 4.48 -4.72
C ALA A 200 2.57 5.24 -3.90
N LEU A 201 2.55 6.58 -4.03
CA LEU A 201 3.30 7.53 -3.21
C LEU A 201 2.34 8.55 -2.61
N TYR A 202 2.50 8.84 -1.32
CA TYR A 202 1.72 9.85 -0.61
C TYR A 202 2.65 10.89 -0.01
N LEU A 203 2.33 12.16 -0.24
CA LEU A 203 3.08 13.27 0.32
C LEU A 203 2.12 14.26 0.99
N PHE A 204 2.39 14.57 2.25
CA PHE A 204 1.70 15.62 2.99
C PHE A 204 2.67 16.78 3.19
N THR A 205 2.34 17.92 2.58
CA THR A 205 3.11 19.17 2.62
C THR A 205 2.21 20.35 2.24
N GLU A 206 2.50 21.52 2.73
CA GLU A 206 1.91 22.79 2.27
C GLU A 206 2.93 23.63 1.47
N ASN A 207 4.08 23.03 1.11
CA ASN A 207 5.16 23.67 0.38
C ASN A 207 5.23 23.16 -1.05
N ASP A 208 4.76 23.97 -2.01
CA ASP A 208 4.73 23.63 -3.46
C ASP A 208 6.11 23.24 -4.01
N LYS A 209 7.21 23.82 -3.47
CA LYS A 209 8.55 23.48 -3.90
C LYS A 209 8.92 22.06 -3.45
N VAL A 210 8.60 21.70 -2.22
CA VAL A 210 8.81 20.33 -1.71
C VAL A 210 8.01 19.33 -2.53
N GLU A 211 6.75 19.65 -2.87
CA GLU A 211 5.93 18.81 -3.73
C GLU A 211 6.63 18.53 -5.06
N GLN A 212 7.03 19.58 -5.77
CA GLN A 212 7.70 19.46 -7.07
C GLN A 212 9.03 18.70 -6.97
N ASP A 213 9.83 19.01 -5.95
CA ASP A 213 11.13 18.37 -5.74
C ASP A 213 10.98 16.86 -5.47
N VAL A 214 10.02 16.44 -4.65
CA VAL A 214 9.77 15.03 -4.34
C VAL A 214 9.22 14.28 -5.56
N ILE A 215 8.21 14.84 -6.24
CA ILE A 215 7.59 14.18 -7.41
C ILE A 215 8.61 14.02 -8.54
N SER A 216 9.47 15.01 -8.77
CA SER A 216 10.45 14.94 -9.86
C SER A 216 11.57 13.92 -9.64
N GLN A 217 11.84 13.55 -8.38
CA GLN A 217 12.93 12.64 -8.02
C GLN A 217 12.51 11.16 -7.88
N LEU A 218 11.22 10.89 -7.71
CA LEU A 218 10.72 9.55 -7.43
C LEU A 218 9.88 9.00 -8.58
N SER A 219 9.99 7.70 -8.81
CA SER A 219 9.19 6.96 -9.79
C SER A 219 8.21 6.05 -9.06
N PHE A 220 6.92 6.20 -9.35
CA PHE A 220 5.82 5.46 -8.72
C PHE A 220 4.65 5.32 -9.71
N GLY A 221 3.70 4.42 -9.42
CA GLY A 221 2.54 4.20 -10.28
C GLY A 221 1.56 5.37 -10.25
N GLY A 222 1.12 5.78 -9.07
CA GLY A 222 0.24 6.92 -8.85
C GLY A 222 0.37 7.45 -7.44
N GLY A 223 -0.37 8.49 -7.08
CA GLY A 223 -0.26 9.03 -5.73
C GLY A 223 -1.22 10.17 -5.42
N CYS A 224 -1.11 10.68 -4.20
CA CYS A 224 -1.86 11.85 -3.75
C CYS A 224 -0.97 12.82 -2.98
N ILE A 225 -1.27 14.11 -3.16
CA ILE A 225 -0.77 15.17 -2.29
C ILE A 225 -1.87 15.51 -1.28
N ASN A 226 -1.53 15.54 -0.01
CA ASN A 226 -2.43 15.82 1.13
C ASN A 226 -3.66 14.88 1.23
N ASP A 227 -3.57 13.69 0.61
CA ASP A 227 -4.57 12.64 0.73
C ASP A 227 -3.91 11.26 0.56
N THR A 228 -4.72 10.19 0.66
CA THR A 228 -4.30 8.82 0.42
C THR A 228 -5.35 8.08 -0.41
N ILE A 229 -4.95 7.07 -1.15
CA ILE A 229 -5.75 6.09 -1.91
C ILE A 229 -6.77 6.63 -2.93
N ILE A 230 -7.25 7.87 -2.83
CA ILE A 230 -8.36 8.37 -3.67
C ILE A 230 -8.01 8.49 -5.17
N HIS A 231 -6.72 8.51 -5.52
CA HIS A 231 -6.28 8.54 -6.92
C HIS A 231 -6.79 7.35 -7.74
N LEU A 232 -7.05 6.21 -7.11
CA LEU A 232 -7.61 5.03 -7.79
C LEU A 232 -9.10 5.17 -8.15
N ALA A 233 -9.81 6.14 -7.57
CA ALA A 233 -11.25 6.31 -7.77
C ALA A 233 -11.60 7.29 -8.90
N THR A 234 -10.63 8.01 -9.45
CA THR A 234 -10.88 8.95 -10.54
C THR A 234 -10.83 8.27 -11.92
N PRO A 235 -11.83 8.51 -12.80
CA PRO A 235 -11.82 7.98 -14.16
C PRO A 235 -10.93 8.78 -15.11
N TYR A 236 -10.33 9.87 -14.67
CA TYR A 236 -9.54 10.78 -15.50
C TYR A 236 -8.03 10.51 -15.48
N LEU A 237 -7.58 9.68 -14.56
CA LEU A 237 -6.19 9.26 -14.44
C LEU A 237 -6.08 7.76 -14.65
N GLY A 238 -5.06 7.34 -15.41
CA GLY A 238 -4.72 5.93 -15.51
C GLY A 238 -4.25 5.39 -14.18
N PHE A 239 -4.57 4.14 -13.90
CA PHE A 239 -4.09 3.39 -12.73
C PHE A 239 -3.20 2.26 -13.20
N GLY A 240 -2.03 2.13 -12.62
CA GLY A 240 -1.07 1.08 -12.93
C GLY A 240 0.26 1.31 -12.25
N GLY A 241 1.01 0.23 -12.08
CA GLY A 241 2.33 0.24 -11.47
C GLY A 241 3.48 0.45 -12.47
N VAL A 242 4.69 0.59 -11.92
CA VAL A 242 5.94 0.70 -12.69
C VAL A 242 7.00 -0.23 -12.11
N GLY A 243 7.69 -0.98 -12.97
CA GLY A 243 8.71 -1.93 -12.52
C GLY A 243 8.12 -3.04 -11.66
N ASN A 244 8.58 -3.14 -10.40
CA ASN A 244 8.11 -4.17 -9.47
C ASN A 244 6.64 -4.02 -9.04
N SER A 245 6.06 -2.83 -9.17
CA SER A 245 4.66 -2.58 -8.81
C SER A 245 3.66 -2.87 -9.92
N GLY A 246 4.11 -3.07 -11.16
CA GLY A 246 3.22 -3.47 -12.24
C GLY A 246 3.69 -3.09 -13.64
N MET A 247 2.84 -3.43 -14.61
CA MET A 247 3.03 -3.17 -16.03
C MET A 247 1.67 -2.91 -16.68
N GLY A 248 1.60 -1.88 -17.50
CA GLY A 248 0.36 -1.44 -18.13
C GLY A 248 -0.42 -0.44 -17.26
N SER A 249 -1.50 0.08 -17.80
CA SER A 249 -2.37 1.05 -17.14
C SER A 249 -3.82 0.84 -17.59
N TYR A 250 -4.77 1.14 -16.72
CA TYR A 250 -6.20 1.01 -16.99
C TYR A 250 -7.00 2.02 -16.13
N HIS A 251 -8.31 1.93 -16.08
CA HIS A 251 -9.22 2.80 -15.32
C HIS A 251 -9.38 4.23 -15.88
N CYS A 252 -8.81 4.54 -17.04
CA CYS A 252 -8.91 5.87 -17.59
C CYS A 252 -9.83 5.90 -18.82
N LEU A 253 -10.71 6.89 -18.91
CA LEU A 253 -11.58 7.09 -20.07
C LEU A 253 -10.77 7.28 -21.37
N LEU A 254 -9.55 7.80 -21.29
CA LEU A 254 -8.66 7.95 -22.46
C LEU A 254 -8.23 6.62 -23.06
N TYR A 255 -8.07 5.57 -22.24
CA TYR A 255 -7.69 4.24 -22.74
C TYR A 255 -8.88 3.40 -23.22
N THR A 256 -10.10 3.76 -22.83
CA THR A 256 -11.31 3.05 -23.24
C THR A 256 -11.94 3.66 -24.50
N SER A 257 -11.66 4.91 -24.83
CA SER A 257 -12.14 5.58 -26.05
C SER A 257 -11.36 5.16 -27.29
N ASP A 258 -10.07 4.84 -27.16
CA ASP A 258 -9.22 4.39 -28.28
C ASP A 258 -9.48 2.93 -28.71
N ALA A 259 -10.22 2.17 -27.94
CA ALA A 259 -10.56 0.78 -28.28
C ALA A 259 -11.83 0.66 -29.15
N ALA A 260 -12.47 1.77 -29.51
CA ALA A 260 -13.73 1.81 -30.23
C ALA A 260 -13.61 2.36 -31.67
N ASP A 261 -12.44 2.84 -32.08
CA ASP A 261 -12.09 3.25 -33.45
C ASP A 261 -11.14 2.17 -34.04
#